data_66399eda0a77abbaac6817adcba8779e
#
_entry.id   66399eda0a77abbaac6817adcba8779e
#
_cell.length_a   1.000
_cell.length_b   1.000
_cell.length_c   1.000
_cell.angle_alpha   90.00
_cell.angle_beta   90.00
_cell.angle_gamma   90.00
#
_symmetry.space_group_name_H-M   'P 1'
#
loop_
_entity.id
_entity.type
_entity.pdbx_description
1 polymer ?
#
loop_
_entity_poly.entity_id
_entity_poly.type
_entity_poly.pdbx_seq_one_letter_code
_entity_poly.pdbx_strand_id
1 'polypeptide(L)'
;MHLALALGVVLLAGCGTPYATVPDAQGRPVMLLGHDPVAYFTRGQPARGRAELAVHLPDRSYWFATPEHRALFEAAPARYEPQYGGFCASGAAFAVKLGSDPTAWTIRDGRLFIFGDEVGQMAWNLDPAWNIEHADRLWPRIAARGWRAASLAAYLDKVPHYKTGAEIRAEWEARHPGQPFTRYDPGGMVTNLFLKPPGWRAAEGYGQPALGYPR
;
A
#
# COMPACT_ATOMS: atom_id res chain seq x y z
N MET A 1 5.28 29.17 -28.00
CA MET A 1 4.89 27.75 -27.97
C MET A 1 5.68 26.90 -26.98
N HIS A 2 6.97 27.19 -26.71
CA HIS A 2 7.83 26.42 -25.79
C HIS A 2 7.55 26.64 -24.30
N LEU A 3 7.03 27.83 -23.91
CA LEU A 3 6.74 28.16 -22.51
C LEU A 3 5.50 27.39 -21.97
N ALA A 4 4.50 27.16 -22.82
CA ALA A 4 3.32 26.39 -22.45
C ALA A 4 3.61 24.89 -22.26
N LEU A 5 4.57 24.35 -23.02
CA LEU A 5 4.99 22.96 -22.87
C LEU A 5 5.78 22.73 -21.58
N ALA A 6 6.65 23.68 -21.21
CA ALA A 6 7.41 23.65 -19.96
C ALA A 6 6.50 23.74 -18.73
N LEU A 7 5.45 24.59 -18.78
CA LEU A 7 4.48 24.72 -17.69
C LEU A 7 3.64 23.44 -17.51
N GLY A 8 3.28 22.77 -18.61
CA GLY A 8 2.56 21.49 -18.58
C GLY A 8 3.37 20.37 -17.94
N VAL A 9 4.70 20.33 -18.17
CA VAL A 9 5.59 19.32 -17.57
C VAL A 9 5.77 19.55 -16.06
N VAL A 10 5.84 20.82 -15.62
CA VAL A 10 5.98 21.17 -14.20
C VAL A 10 4.70 20.83 -13.41
N LEU A 11 3.52 21.00 -14.00
CA LEU A 11 2.25 20.62 -13.35
C LEU A 11 2.08 19.11 -13.19
N LEU A 12 2.72 18.31 -14.04
CA LEU A 12 2.71 16.84 -13.91
C LEU A 12 3.67 16.32 -12.83
N ALA A 13 4.68 17.08 -12.46
CA ALA A 13 5.66 16.68 -11.44
C ALA A 13 5.17 16.93 -9.99
N GLY A 14 4.14 17.76 -9.78
CA GLY A 14 3.67 18.19 -8.45
C GLY A 14 2.63 17.32 -7.78
N CYS A 15 2.14 16.27 -8.41
CA CYS A 15 1.11 15.42 -7.81
C CYS A 15 1.75 14.35 -6.95
N GLY A 16 1.38 14.26 -5.67
CA GLY A 16 1.86 13.25 -4.72
C GLY A 16 1.84 11.85 -5.32
N THR A 17 2.90 11.10 -5.10
CA THR A 17 2.98 9.70 -5.51
C THR A 17 2.44 8.83 -4.39
N PRO A 18 1.59 7.83 -4.67
CA PRO A 18 1.30 6.80 -3.69
C PRO A 18 2.58 6.02 -3.39
N TYR A 19 2.93 5.90 -2.10
CA TYR A 19 4.17 5.26 -1.69
C TYR A 19 3.92 3.93 -1.03
N ALA A 20 4.66 2.93 -1.47
CA ALA A 20 4.89 1.69 -0.75
C ALA A 20 6.30 1.67 -0.15
N THR A 21 7.10 2.72 -0.41
CA THR A 21 8.49 2.83 0.00
C THR A 21 8.82 4.22 0.55
N VAL A 22 9.88 4.30 1.34
CA VAL A 22 10.57 5.55 1.70
C VAL A 22 12.02 5.45 1.24
N PRO A 23 12.70 6.57 0.90
CA PRO A 23 14.13 6.52 0.58
C PRO A 23 14.97 6.31 1.85
N ASP A 24 16.05 5.52 1.74
CA ASP A 24 17.12 5.50 2.75
C ASP A 24 18.07 6.71 2.55
N ALA A 25 19.12 6.78 3.36
CA ALA A 25 20.10 7.85 3.30
C ALA A 25 20.86 7.94 1.94
N GLN A 26 20.84 6.87 1.15
CA GLN A 26 21.43 6.80 -0.19
C GLN A 26 20.38 6.93 -1.30
N GLY A 27 19.12 7.20 -0.96
CA GLY A 27 18.01 7.33 -1.90
C GLY A 27 17.42 6.00 -2.40
N ARG A 28 17.83 4.85 -1.84
CA ARG A 28 17.29 3.54 -2.24
C ARG A 28 15.89 3.33 -1.65
N PRO A 29 14.95 2.74 -2.42
CA PRO A 29 13.62 2.45 -1.93
C PRO A 29 13.65 1.42 -0.77
N VAL A 30 13.14 1.79 0.39
CA VAL A 30 12.92 0.90 1.53
C VAL A 30 11.47 0.49 1.56
N MET A 31 11.21 -0.80 1.44
CA MET A 31 9.88 -1.37 1.36
C MET A 31 9.11 -1.23 2.68
N LEU A 32 7.78 -1.28 2.59
CA LEU A 32 6.87 -1.21 3.74
C LEU A 32 7.09 0.02 4.62
N LEU A 33 7.53 1.13 4.02
CA LEU A 33 7.86 2.36 4.75
C LEU A 33 8.83 2.11 5.93
N GLY A 34 9.74 1.13 5.79
CA GLY A 34 10.72 0.74 6.81
C GLY A 34 10.20 -0.21 7.88
N HIS A 35 9.05 -0.86 7.68
CA HIS A 35 8.59 -1.93 8.57
C HIS A 35 9.19 -3.27 8.15
N ASP A 36 9.39 -4.12 9.16
CA ASP A 36 9.96 -5.45 9.06
C ASP A 36 8.94 -6.44 8.46
N PRO A 37 9.18 -6.99 7.26
CA PRO A 37 8.24 -7.91 6.62
C PRO A 37 8.08 -9.22 7.36
N VAL A 38 9.09 -9.68 8.12
CA VAL A 38 9.05 -10.94 8.87
C VAL A 38 8.19 -10.82 10.12
N ALA A 39 8.09 -9.62 10.71
CA ALA A 39 7.33 -9.39 11.93
C ALA A 39 5.84 -9.73 11.77
N TYR A 40 5.26 -9.53 10.60
CA TYR A 40 3.86 -9.89 10.33
C TYR A 40 3.62 -11.40 10.50
N PHE A 41 4.58 -12.23 10.08
CA PHE A 41 4.48 -13.69 10.16
C PHE A 41 4.85 -14.26 11.53
N THR A 42 5.82 -13.66 12.21
CA THR A 42 6.36 -14.17 13.46
C THR A 42 5.70 -13.62 14.70
N ARG A 43 5.22 -12.37 14.62
CA ARG A 43 4.62 -11.64 15.75
C ARG A 43 3.14 -11.35 15.58
N GLY A 44 2.58 -11.54 14.37
CA GLY A 44 1.21 -11.16 14.06
C GLY A 44 0.94 -9.65 14.18
N GLN A 45 1.97 -8.82 14.03
CA GLN A 45 1.86 -7.37 14.10
C GLN A 45 3.02 -6.68 13.37
N PRO A 46 2.81 -5.46 12.83
CA PRO A 46 3.88 -4.68 12.24
C PRO A 46 4.93 -4.29 13.29
N ALA A 47 6.19 -4.24 12.88
CA ALA A 47 7.28 -3.74 13.70
C ALA A 47 8.18 -2.84 12.85
N ARG A 48 8.73 -1.77 13.45
CA ARG A 48 9.72 -0.93 12.78
C ARG A 48 11.03 -1.69 12.63
N GLY A 49 11.54 -1.70 11.40
CA GLY A 49 12.89 -2.16 11.10
C GLY A 49 13.92 -1.07 11.42
N ARG A 50 15.19 -1.47 11.43
CA ARG A 50 16.36 -0.62 11.66
C ARG A 50 17.25 -0.66 10.43
N ALA A 51 17.81 0.48 10.03
CA ALA A 51 18.67 0.59 8.86
C ALA A 51 19.94 -0.27 9.00
N GLU A 52 20.45 -0.45 10.21
CA GLU A 52 21.65 -1.27 10.50
C GLU A 52 21.41 -2.77 10.23
N LEU A 53 20.16 -3.18 10.20
CA LEU A 53 19.76 -4.55 9.90
C LEU A 53 19.18 -4.69 8.49
N ALA A 54 19.51 -3.78 7.58
CA ALA A 54 18.98 -3.81 6.21
C ALA A 54 19.47 -5.03 5.40
N VAL A 55 18.60 -5.51 4.52
CA VAL A 55 18.95 -6.34 3.35
C VAL A 55 18.72 -5.51 2.11
N HIS A 56 19.74 -5.40 1.27
CA HIS A 56 19.70 -4.66 0.01
C HIS A 56 19.56 -5.63 -1.16
N LEU A 57 18.48 -5.50 -1.91
CA LEU A 57 18.27 -6.13 -3.20
C LEU A 57 18.62 -5.13 -4.31
N PRO A 58 18.72 -5.56 -5.58
CA PRO A 58 19.14 -4.67 -6.65
C PRO A 58 18.32 -3.39 -6.83
N ASP A 59 17.02 -3.45 -6.58
CA ASP A 59 16.06 -2.37 -6.83
C ASP A 59 15.35 -1.85 -5.57
N ARG A 60 15.58 -2.46 -4.39
CA ARG A 60 14.88 -2.16 -3.14
C ARG A 60 15.65 -2.64 -1.91
N SER A 61 15.21 -2.18 -0.76
CA SER A 61 15.75 -2.61 0.54
C SER A 61 14.64 -2.99 1.49
N TYR A 62 14.96 -3.86 2.45
CA TYR A 62 14.11 -4.20 3.58
C TYR A 62 14.86 -3.96 4.88
N TRP A 63 14.19 -3.42 5.87
CA TRP A 63 14.71 -3.22 7.22
C TRP A 63 14.10 -4.22 8.18
N PHE A 64 14.90 -4.73 9.12
CA PHE A 64 14.47 -5.74 10.07
C PHE A 64 14.57 -5.23 11.52
N ALA A 65 13.64 -5.69 12.36
CA ALA A 65 13.61 -5.33 13.77
C ALA A 65 14.69 -6.07 14.57
N THR A 66 15.06 -7.29 14.13
CA THR A 66 16.05 -8.15 14.79
C THR A 66 16.96 -8.85 13.79
N PRO A 67 18.17 -9.29 14.23
CA PRO A 67 19.05 -10.09 13.39
C PRO A 67 18.42 -11.41 12.94
N GLU A 68 17.60 -12.04 13.78
CA GLU A 68 16.90 -13.30 13.48
C GLU A 68 15.90 -13.12 12.34
N HIS A 69 15.14 -12.01 12.34
CA HIS A 69 14.21 -11.69 11.27
C HIS A 69 14.96 -11.46 9.95
N ARG A 70 16.09 -10.75 10.00
CA ARG A 70 16.95 -10.57 8.84
C ARG A 70 17.40 -11.92 8.29
N ALA A 71 17.90 -12.82 9.13
CA ALA A 71 18.35 -14.16 8.72
C ALA A 71 17.21 -15.01 8.10
N LEU A 72 16.00 -14.92 8.67
CA LEU A 72 14.82 -15.59 8.11
C LEU A 72 14.48 -15.08 6.71
N PHE A 73 14.56 -13.76 6.52
CA PHE A 73 14.31 -13.15 5.22
C PHE A 73 15.38 -13.55 4.19
N GLU A 74 16.67 -13.49 4.56
CA GLU A 74 17.80 -13.87 3.69
C GLU A 74 17.69 -15.34 3.24
N ALA A 75 17.19 -16.23 4.11
CA ALA A 75 16.98 -17.64 3.79
C ALA A 75 15.79 -17.88 2.83
N ALA A 76 14.76 -17.06 2.87
CA ALA A 76 13.55 -17.25 2.06
C ALA A 76 12.82 -15.91 1.74
N PRO A 77 13.43 -15.02 0.94
CA PRO A 77 12.87 -13.68 0.70
C PRO A 77 11.43 -13.73 0.16
N ALA A 78 11.16 -14.56 -0.84
CA ALA A 78 9.86 -14.67 -1.49
C ALA A 78 8.71 -15.03 -0.53
N ARG A 79 9.01 -15.63 0.62
CA ARG A 79 8.02 -15.96 1.66
C ARG A 79 7.51 -14.72 2.37
N TYR A 80 8.37 -13.71 2.56
CA TYR A 80 8.13 -12.56 3.41
C TYR A 80 7.85 -11.28 2.62
N GLU A 81 8.17 -11.26 1.32
CA GLU A 81 7.90 -10.12 0.48
C GLU A 81 6.39 -9.84 0.39
N PRO A 82 5.97 -8.56 0.54
CA PRO A 82 4.57 -8.20 0.40
C PRO A 82 4.11 -8.38 -1.04
N GLN A 83 2.89 -8.82 -1.20
CA GLN A 83 2.27 -8.92 -2.52
C GLN A 83 2.15 -7.54 -3.18
N TYR A 84 2.12 -7.52 -4.47
CA TYR A 84 1.93 -6.31 -5.30
C TYR A 84 2.92 -5.19 -4.98
N GLY A 85 4.18 -5.57 -4.69
CA GLY A 85 5.23 -4.61 -4.36
C GLY A 85 4.93 -3.75 -3.13
N GLY A 86 4.11 -4.24 -2.20
CA GLY A 86 3.70 -3.51 -1.00
C GLY A 86 2.70 -2.39 -1.24
N PHE A 87 2.18 -2.20 -2.46
CA PHE A 87 1.05 -1.30 -2.73
C PHE A 87 -0.25 -1.86 -2.17
N CYS A 88 -1.27 -1.00 -2.04
CA CYS A 88 -2.60 -1.39 -1.58
C CYS A 88 -3.15 -2.57 -2.42
N ALA A 89 -3.37 -3.71 -1.77
CA ALA A 89 -3.84 -4.91 -2.43
C ALA A 89 -5.25 -4.74 -3.03
N SER A 90 -6.13 -3.97 -2.37
CA SER A 90 -7.44 -3.64 -2.92
C SER A 90 -7.33 -2.81 -4.19
N GLY A 91 -6.38 -1.84 -4.23
CA GLY A 91 -6.13 -1.06 -5.44
C GLY A 91 -5.59 -1.93 -6.58
N ALA A 92 -4.71 -2.90 -6.28
CA ALA A 92 -4.13 -3.79 -7.27
C ALA A 92 -5.20 -4.61 -8.02
N ALA A 93 -6.31 -4.99 -7.35
CA ALA A 93 -7.44 -5.69 -7.96
C ALA A 93 -8.18 -4.84 -9.03
N PHE A 94 -7.97 -3.54 -9.01
CA PHE A 94 -8.53 -2.57 -9.98
C PHE A 94 -7.43 -1.93 -10.86
N ALA A 95 -6.27 -2.56 -10.95
CA ALA A 95 -5.11 -2.09 -11.71
C ALA A 95 -4.63 -0.67 -11.33
N VAL A 96 -4.83 -0.25 -10.09
CA VAL A 96 -4.34 1.04 -9.58
C VAL A 96 -3.33 0.86 -8.48
N LYS A 97 -2.29 1.72 -8.47
CA LYS A 97 -1.27 1.75 -7.43
C LYS A 97 -1.62 2.79 -6.40
N LEU A 98 -2.23 2.37 -5.31
CA LEU A 98 -2.51 3.21 -4.13
C LEU A 98 -1.40 3.04 -3.09
N GLY A 99 -1.19 4.06 -2.28
CA GLY A 99 -0.20 4.03 -1.21
C GLY A 99 -0.49 2.95 -0.16
N SER A 100 0.46 2.75 0.73
CA SER A 100 0.42 1.70 1.75
C SER A 100 0.38 2.30 3.15
N ASP A 101 -0.37 1.65 4.02
CA ASP A 101 -0.25 1.77 5.46
C ASP A 101 0.19 0.41 6.02
N PRO A 102 1.43 0.27 6.51
CA PRO A 102 1.93 -0.99 7.05
C PRO A 102 1.14 -1.54 8.24
N THR A 103 0.25 -0.76 8.84
CA THR A 103 -0.61 -1.21 9.95
C THR A 103 -1.93 -1.79 9.46
N ALA A 104 -2.31 -1.53 8.21
CA ALA A 104 -3.44 -2.14 7.53
C ALA A 104 -2.96 -3.31 6.67
N TRP A 105 -3.04 -4.51 7.19
CA TRP A 105 -2.47 -5.70 6.57
C TRP A 105 -3.28 -6.97 6.85
N THR A 106 -3.02 -8.01 6.08
CA THR A 106 -3.47 -9.37 6.37
C THR A 106 -2.50 -10.40 5.80
N ILE A 107 -2.45 -11.57 6.41
CA ILE A 107 -1.84 -12.77 5.83
C ILE A 107 -2.97 -13.72 5.45
N ARG A 108 -2.97 -14.13 4.17
CA ARG A 108 -3.88 -15.16 3.67
C ARG A 108 -3.10 -16.13 2.80
N ASP A 109 -3.27 -17.41 3.07
CA ASP A 109 -2.59 -18.49 2.33
C ASP A 109 -1.06 -18.31 2.28
N GLY A 110 -0.47 -17.85 3.40
CA GLY A 110 0.96 -17.60 3.53
C GLY A 110 1.48 -16.36 2.77
N ARG A 111 0.59 -15.53 2.20
CA ARG A 111 0.90 -14.31 1.45
C ARG A 111 0.59 -13.07 2.29
N LEU A 112 1.51 -12.10 2.32
CA LEU A 112 1.33 -10.83 3.01
C LEU A 112 0.71 -9.79 2.07
N PHE A 113 -0.45 -9.28 2.43
CA PHE A 113 -1.15 -8.19 1.75
C PHE A 113 -1.13 -6.94 2.61
N ILE A 114 -0.80 -5.80 2.00
CA ILE A 114 -0.82 -4.48 2.64
C ILE A 114 -1.93 -3.66 2.00
N PHE A 115 -2.55 -2.80 2.78
CA PHE A 115 -3.64 -1.93 2.31
C PHE A 115 -3.26 -0.46 2.46
N GLY A 116 -3.96 0.40 1.74
CA GLY A 116 -3.76 1.83 1.83
C GLY A 116 -4.20 2.43 3.16
N ASP A 117 -5.18 1.79 3.80
CA ASP A 117 -5.80 2.13 5.08
C ASP A 117 -6.78 1.02 5.50
N GLU A 118 -7.47 1.24 6.63
CA GLU A 118 -8.50 0.31 7.11
C GLU A 118 -9.68 0.17 6.12
N VAL A 119 -10.07 1.24 5.44
CA VAL A 119 -11.16 1.18 4.45
C VAL A 119 -10.76 0.27 3.28
N GLY A 120 -9.51 0.39 2.81
CA GLY A 120 -8.97 -0.51 1.80
C GLY A 120 -8.93 -1.98 2.26
N GLN A 121 -8.59 -2.22 3.52
CA GLN A 121 -8.63 -3.56 4.11
C GLN A 121 -10.08 -4.10 4.19
N MET A 122 -11.04 -3.28 4.61
CA MET A 122 -12.44 -3.66 4.64
C MET A 122 -12.98 -3.95 3.23
N ALA A 123 -12.65 -3.12 2.24
CA ALA A 123 -13.00 -3.36 0.84
C ALA A 123 -12.47 -4.71 0.33
N TRP A 124 -11.23 -5.06 0.68
CA TRP A 124 -10.64 -6.34 0.32
C TRP A 124 -11.34 -7.51 1.01
N ASN A 125 -11.74 -7.34 2.27
CA ASN A 125 -12.43 -8.36 3.06
C ASN A 125 -13.87 -8.62 2.60
N LEU A 126 -14.47 -7.76 1.78
CA LEU A 126 -15.78 -8.02 1.18
C LEU A 126 -15.76 -9.23 0.26
N ASP A 127 -14.69 -9.42 -0.51
CA ASP A 127 -14.48 -10.58 -1.37
C ASP A 127 -12.99 -10.83 -1.59
N PRO A 128 -12.29 -11.45 -0.65
CA PRO A 128 -10.85 -11.67 -0.75
C PRO A 128 -10.44 -12.56 -1.93
N ALA A 129 -11.27 -13.54 -2.29
CA ALA A 129 -10.96 -14.46 -3.39
C ALA A 129 -10.96 -13.72 -4.72
N TRP A 130 -12.01 -12.94 -4.98
CA TRP A 130 -12.13 -12.10 -6.16
C TRP A 130 -10.98 -11.07 -6.24
N ASN A 131 -10.67 -10.41 -5.12
CA ASN A 131 -9.61 -9.41 -5.07
C ASN A 131 -8.23 -10.02 -5.39
N ILE A 132 -7.93 -11.21 -4.86
CA ILE A 132 -6.66 -11.91 -5.14
C ILE A 132 -6.59 -12.29 -6.62
N GLU A 133 -7.64 -12.95 -7.16
CA GLU A 133 -7.69 -13.37 -8.56
C GLU A 133 -7.46 -12.19 -9.51
N HIS A 134 -8.17 -11.08 -9.27
CA HIS A 134 -8.09 -9.90 -10.13
C HIS A 134 -6.73 -9.20 -10.00
N ALA A 135 -6.23 -9.05 -8.79
CA ALA A 135 -4.92 -8.45 -8.56
C ALA A 135 -3.79 -9.30 -9.16
N ASP A 136 -3.79 -10.62 -8.99
CA ASP A 136 -2.79 -11.51 -9.57
C ASP A 136 -2.78 -11.43 -11.10
N ARG A 137 -3.95 -11.30 -11.73
CA ARG A 137 -4.09 -11.13 -13.18
C ARG A 137 -3.65 -9.77 -13.69
N LEU A 138 -3.96 -8.70 -12.96
CA LEU A 138 -3.74 -7.32 -13.40
C LEU A 138 -2.36 -6.78 -13.01
N TRP A 139 -1.82 -7.20 -11.87
CA TRP A 139 -0.55 -6.71 -11.35
C TRP A 139 0.64 -6.79 -12.33
N PRO A 140 0.86 -7.90 -13.05
CA PRO A 140 1.97 -7.99 -14.01
C PRO A 140 1.96 -6.88 -15.07
N ARG A 141 0.77 -6.37 -15.42
CA ARG A 141 0.62 -5.31 -16.42
C ARG A 141 1.02 -3.93 -15.90
N ILE A 142 0.93 -3.71 -14.58
CA ILE A 142 1.15 -2.41 -13.96
C ILE A 142 2.39 -2.37 -13.06
N ALA A 143 2.99 -3.50 -12.71
CA ALA A 143 4.10 -3.59 -11.77
C ALA A 143 5.25 -2.62 -12.10
N ALA A 144 5.69 -2.60 -13.36
CA ALA A 144 6.77 -1.73 -13.83
C ALA A 144 6.32 -0.30 -14.19
N ARG A 145 5.01 0.00 -14.17
CA ARG A 145 4.48 1.31 -14.54
C ARG A 145 4.44 2.25 -13.35
N GLY A 146 4.72 3.53 -13.57
CA GLY A 146 4.37 4.57 -12.61
C GLY A 146 2.86 4.60 -12.36
N TRP A 147 2.44 5.05 -11.18
CA TRP A 147 1.04 5.00 -10.76
C TRP A 147 0.06 5.72 -11.71
N ARG A 148 0.47 6.86 -12.30
CA ARG A 148 -0.34 7.60 -13.29
C ARG A 148 -0.55 6.80 -14.57
N ALA A 149 0.52 6.20 -15.08
CA ALA A 149 0.45 5.36 -16.27
C ALA A 149 -0.37 4.09 -16.02
N ALA A 150 -0.30 3.53 -14.82
CA ALA A 150 -1.15 2.42 -14.41
C ALA A 150 -2.62 2.82 -14.37
N SER A 151 -2.96 3.95 -13.76
CA SER A 151 -4.34 4.46 -13.66
C SER A 151 -4.91 4.80 -15.04
N LEU A 152 -4.10 5.43 -15.92
CA LEU A 152 -4.53 5.70 -17.30
C LEU A 152 -4.79 4.41 -18.08
N ALA A 153 -3.91 3.41 -17.94
CA ALA A 153 -4.09 2.12 -18.60
C ALA A 153 -5.35 1.42 -18.09
N ALA A 154 -5.61 1.43 -16.78
CA ALA A 154 -6.82 0.87 -16.20
C ALA A 154 -8.09 1.52 -16.78
N TYR A 155 -8.08 2.85 -16.94
CA TYR A 155 -9.19 3.58 -17.56
C TYR A 155 -9.38 3.18 -19.02
N LEU A 156 -8.32 3.13 -19.81
CA LEU A 156 -8.37 2.74 -21.23
C LEU A 156 -8.81 1.25 -21.42
N ASP A 157 -8.35 0.38 -20.53
CA ASP A 157 -8.69 -1.05 -20.52
C ASP A 157 -10.09 -1.31 -19.92
N LYS A 158 -10.83 -0.25 -19.56
CA LYS A 158 -12.18 -0.34 -18.97
C LYS A 158 -12.21 -1.21 -17.72
N VAL A 159 -11.15 -1.22 -16.94
CA VAL A 159 -11.14 -1.84 -15.61
C VAL A 159 -12.17 -1.10 -14.74
N PRO A 160 -13.04 -1.82 -14.00
CA PRO A 160 -13.99 -1.18 -13.10
C PRO A 160 -13.28 -0.19 -12.15
N HIS A 161 -13.91 0.94 -11.85
CA HIS A 161 -13.33 1.90 -10.92
C HIS A 161 -13.28 1.33 -9.51
N TYR A 162 -12.24 1.71 -8.77
CA TYR A 162 -12.15 1.37 -7.36
C TYR A 162 -13.26 2.08 -6.57
N LYS A 163 -14.00 1.32 -5.75
CA LYS A 163 -15.14 1.82 -4.99
C LYS A 163 -14.75 2.98 -4.08
N THR A 164 -15.63 3.94 -3.95
CA THR A 164 -15.50 5.03 -2.97
C THR A 164 -15.69 4.51 -1.54
N GLY A 165 -15.21 5.24 -0.54
CA GLY A 165 -15.41 4.89 0.87
C GLY A 165 -16.89 4.75 1.25
N ALA A 166 -17.78 5.56 0.65
CA ALA A 166 -19.22 5.48 0.87
C ALA A 166 -19.83 4.20 0.30
N GLU A 167 -19.43 3.78 -0.91
CA GLU A 167 -19.86 2.52 -1.51
C GLU A 167 -19.38 1.31 -0.71
N ILE A 168 -18.13 1.34 -0.25
CA ILE A 168 -17.55 0.27 0.58
C ILE A 168 -18.31 0.18 1.91
N ARG A 169 -18.60 1.33 2.55
CA ARG A 169 -19.38 1.37 3.78
C ARG A 169 -20.77 0.75 3.60
N ALA A 170 -21.50 1.18 2.59
CA ALA A 170 -22.84 0.68 2.32
C ALA A 170 -22.85 -0.85 2.09
N GLU A 171 -21.89 -1.36 1.35
CA GLU A 171 -21.76 -2.79 1.09
C GLU A 171 -21.33 -3.58 2.34
N TRP A 172 -20.41 -3.00 3.16
CA TRP A 172 -20.02 -3.60 4.42
C TRP A 172 -21.19 -3.74 5.39
N GLU A 173 -21.93 -2.66 5.62
CA GLU A 173 -23.09 -2.63 6.51
C GLU A 173 -24.18 -3.60 6.05
N ALA A 174 -24.38 -3.73 4.75
CA ALA A 174 -25.34 -4.68 4.19
C ALA A 174 -24.93 -6.15 4.39
N ARG A 175 -23.63 -6.47 4.30
CA ARG A 175 -23.11 -7.85 4.42
C ARG A 175 -22.78 -8.25 5.86
N HIS A 176 -22.54 -7.28 6.74
CA HIS A 176 -22.10 -7.50 8.12
C HIS A 176 -22.99 -6.73 9.10
N PRO A 177 -24.30 -7.07 9.21
CA PRO A 177 -25.23 -6.35 10.08
C PRO A 177 -24.74 -6.41 11.53
N GLY A 178 -24.66 -5.24 12.18
CA GLY A 178 -24.19 -5.10 13.55
C GLY A 178 -22.68 -5.03 13.74
N GLN A 179 -21.89 -5.19 12.69
CA GLN A 179 -20.46 -4.93 12.75
C GLN A 179 -20.18 -3.47 12.35
N PRO A 180 -19.45 -2.70 13.18
CA PRO A 180 -19.18 -1.31 12.86
C PRO A 180 -18.26 -1.21 11.66
N PHE A 181 -18.52 -0.25 10.79
CA PHE A 181 -17.54 0.21 9.83
C PHE A 181 -16.50 1.07 10.56
N THR A 182 -15.25 1.08 10.05
CA THR A 182 -14.20 1.93 10.63
C THR A 182 -14.65 3.39 10.75
N ARG A 183 -14.24 4.07 11.81
CA ARG A 183 -14.44 5.52 11.97
C ARG A 183 -13.44 6.34 11.15
N TYR A 184 -12.45 5.69 10.59
CA TYR A 184 -11.46 6.33 9.74
C TYR A 184 -12.14 6.93 8.51
N ASP A 185 -11.96 8.23 8.32
CA ASP A 185 -12.33 8.91 7.08
C ASP A 185 -11.05 9.12 6.24
N PRO A 186 -10.89 8.35 5.16
CA PRO A 186 -9.71 8.51 4.31
C PRO A 186 -9.67 9.87 3.61
N GLY A 187 -10.72 10.67 3.71
CA GLY A 187 -10.92 11.84 2.87
C GLY A 187 -11.22 11.48 1.43
N GLY A 188 -11.48 12.47 0.60
CA GLY A 188 -11.69 12.29 -0.83
C GLY A 188 -10.39 11.90 -1.54
N MET A 189 -10.52 11.21 -2.67
CA MET A 189 -9.38 10.85 -3.53
C MET A 189 -8.52 12.07 -3.90
N VAL A 190 -9.15 13.21 -4.16
CA VAL A 190 -8.48 14.48 -4.45
C VAL A 190 -7.62 14.93 -3.26
N THR A 191 -8.17 14.91 -2.05
CA THR A 191 -7.45 15.27 -0.83
C THR A 191 -6.22 14.38 -0.61
N ASN A 192 -6.39 13.07 -0.77
CA ASN A 192 -5.32 12.11 -0.54
C ASN A 192 -4.23 12.13 -1.61
N LEU A 193 -4.60 12.38 -2.88
CA LEU A 193 -3.64 12.38 -3.99
C LEU A 193 -2.92 13.72 -4.17
N PHE A 194 -3.57 14.84 -3.83
CA PHE A 194 -3.07 16.17 -4.20
C PHE A 194 -2.68 17.05 -3.01
N LEU A 195 -3.30 16.87 -1.87
CA LEU A 195 -3.10 17.76 -0.72
C LEU A 195 -2.28 17.15 0.41
N LYS A 196 -2.09 15.84 0.43
CA LYS A 196 -1.30 15.18 1.47
C LYS A 196 0.10 14.84 0.95
N PRO A 197 1.17 15.34 1.60
CA PRO A 197 2.53 15.04 1.16
C PRO A 197 2.89 13.56 1.42
N PRO A 198 3.94 13.06 0.74
CA PRO A 198 4.49 11.75 1.03
C PRO A 198 4.80 11.59 2.53
N GLY A 199 4.42 10.44 3.09
CA GLY A 199 4.68 10.15 4.51
C GLY A 199 3.78 10.89 5.50
N TRP A 200 2.76 11.63 5.05
CA TRP A 200 1.82 12.33 5.94
C TRP A 200 1.19 11.38 6.97
N ARG A 201 0.91 10.15 6.59
CA ARG A 201 0.37 9.13 7.51
C ARG A 201 1.32 8.85 8.66
N ALA A 202 2.60 8.71 8.37
CA ALA A 202 3.61 8.54 9.43
C ALA A 202 3.73 9.80 10.29
N ALA A 203 3.60 11.00 9.70
CA ALA A 203 3.64 12.27 10.42
C ALA A 203 2.39 12.49 11.30
N GLU A 204 1.23 12.04 10.86
CA GLU A 204 -0.02 12.08 11.66
C GLU A 204 -0.15 10.89 12.63
N GLY A 205 0.90 10.05 12.75
CA GLY A 205 0.92 8.93 13.67
C GLY A 205 0.17 7.70 13.16
N TYR A 206 -0.25 7.66 11.90
CA TYR A 206 -0.74 6.44 11.29
C TYR A 206 0.31 5.34 11.41
N GLY A 207 -0.11 4.20 11.89
CA GLY A 207 0.80 3.11 12.18
C GLY A 207 1.39 3.15 13.58
N GLN A 208 0.97 4.09 14.42
CA GLN A 208 1.33 4.11 15.84
C GLN A 208 0.16 3.57 16.68
N PRO A 209 0.38 2.56 17.52
CA PRO A 209 -0.68 2.01 18.41
C PRO A 209 -1.28 3.04 19.37
N ALA A 210 -0.61 4.18 19.54
CA ALA A 210 -0.96 5.20 20.53
C ALA A 210 -2.13 6.11 20.13
N LEU A 211 -2.61 6.09 18.88
CA LEU A 211 -3.67 7.01 18.44
C LEU A 211 -5.08 6.43 18.49
N GLY A 212 -5.29 5.28 19.13
CA GLY A 212 -6.64 4.81 19.50
C GLY A 212 -7.55 4.46 18.30
N TYR A 213 -7.01 4.21 17.12
CA TYR A 213 -7.78 3.62 16.05
C TYR A 213 -8.07 2.15 16.40
N PRO A 214 -9.33 1.72 16.41
CA PRO A 214 -9.65 0.33 16.64
C PRO A 214 -9.03 -0.53 15.54
N ARG A 215 -8.35 -1.59 15.95
CA ARG A 215 -7.79 -2.63 15.08
C ARG A 215 -8.88 -3.47 14.48
#